data_7c5f2c170c6c1bb8e99e1615f5bbd049
#
_entry.id   7c5f2c170c6c1bb8e99e1615f5bbd049
#
_cell.length_a   1.000
_cell.length_b   1.000
_cell.length_c   1.000
_cell.angle_alpha   90.00
_cell.angle_beta   90.00
_cell.angle_gamma   90.00
#
_symmetry.space_group_name_H-M   'P 1'
#
loop_
_entity.id
_entity.type
_entity.pdbx_description
1 polymer ?
#
loop_
_entity_poly.entity_id
_entity_poly.type
_entity_poly.pdbx_seq_one_letter_code
_entity_poly.pdbx_strand_id
1 'polypeptide(L)'
;MKRYLFIGFILSSLSLSYAEKKALIFGVTGQDGLYLSEFLLEKGYEVHGVKRRSSSHNTARIDHLYQDKHEIGAKFFLHYGDLTDSSSVFSIIEKVRPDEIYNLGAQSHVKVSFEVPEYTAEVDALGTLRILEAMQRIDHEKKMKFYQASTSELYGLVQQIPQKESTPFYPRSPYGVAKLYGFWITKNFREAYGMYACNGILFNHESPHRGETFVTRKITKAAARIKLGLQKTLFVGNLDAKRDWGYAKDYVEAMWLMLQQQKPDDYVVATNEMHTVRECIETAFSYLDIQIKWEGEKENEVGIDTKTNQVIVRVDPAYYRPSEVELLIGDYSKAKEVLGWEPKTKFYELIELMVHSDLKNEQTTLR
;
A
#
# COMPACT_ATOMS: atom_id res chain seq x y z
N MET A 1 3.69 -60.81 -48.70
CA MET A 1 2.95 -60.19 -47.59
C MET A 1 3.94 -59.60 -46.60
N LYS A 2 4.15 -58.26 -46.67
CA LYS A 2 5.03 -57.52 -45.73
C LYS A 2 4.16 -56.96 -44.62
N ARG A 3 4.40 -57.37 -43.35
CA ARG A 3 3.78 -56.84 -42.16
C ARG A 3 4.57 -55.58 -41.74
N TYR A 4 3.91 -54.44 -41.74
CA TYR A 4 4.43 -53.20 -41.13
C TYR A 4 4.02 -53.16 -39.66
N LEU A 5 5.04 -53.14 -38.78
CA LEU A 5 4.89 -52.93 -37.33
C LEU A 5 4.81 -51.42 -37.08
N PHE A 6 3.66 -50.93 -36.64
CA PHE A 6 3.51 -49.55 -36.20
C PHE A 6 3.89 -49.46 -34.72
N ILE A 7 5.07 -48.87 -34.42
CA ILE A 7 5.48 -48.54 -33.08
C ILE A 7 4.90 -47.15 -32.72
N GLY A 8 3.81 -47.13 -31.94
CA GLY A 8 3.24 -45.89 -31.43
C GLY A 8 4.15 -45.36 -30.29
N PHE A 9 4.78 -44.21 -30.54
CA PHE A 9 5.45 -43.44 -29.48
C PHE A 9 4.38 -42.71 -28.65
N ILE A 10 4.14 -43.18 -27.42
CA ILE A 10 3.35 -42.43 -26.42
C ILE A 10 4.31 -41.40 -25.83
N LEU A 11 4.16 -40.15 -26.28
CA LEU A 11 4.71 -38.97 -25.64
C LEU A 11 3.93 -38.71 -24.33
N SER A 12 4.43 -39.29 -23.22
CA SER A 12 3.98 -38.86 -21.90
C SER A 12 4.54 -37.46 -21.65
N SER A 13 3.65 -36.45 -21.76
CA SER A 13 3.93 -35.09 -21.27
C SER A 13 4.08 -35.17 -19.74
N LEU A 14 5.31 -35.28 -19.27
CA LEU A 14 5.65 -34.97 -17.88
C LEU A 14 5.37 -33.48 -17.67
N SER A 15 4.16 -33.15 -17.22
CA SER A 15 3.91 -31.86 -16.58
C SER A 15 4.75 -31.83 -15.31
N LEU A 16 5.91 -31.18 -15.35
CA LEU A 16 6.60 -30.76 -14.14
C LEU A 16 5.61 -29.88 -13.37
N SER A 17 4.96 -30.48 -12.37
CA SER A 17 4.24 -29.72 -11.35
C SER A 17 5.31 -28.91 -10.60
N TYR A 18 5.52 -27.66 -11.03
CA TYR A 18 6.21 -26.69 -10.19
C TYR A 18 5.41 -26.61 -8.90
N ALA A 19 6.05 -26.86 -7.76
CA ALA A 19 5.42 -26.65 -6.46
C ALA A 19 4.88 -25.21 -6.44
N GLU A 20 3.61 -25.06 -6.09
CA GLU A 20 2.92 -23.80 -6.05
C GLU A 20 3.60 -22.90 -5.01
N LYS A 21 4.03 -21.69 -5.41
CA LYS A 21 4.66 -20.73 -4.49
C LYS A 21 3.67 -20.26 -3.44
N LYS A 22 4.15 -20.14 -2.20
CA LYS A 22 3.38 -19.61 -1.06
C LYS A 22 3.79 -18.19 -0.73
N ALA A 23 2.82 -17.28 -0.65
CA ALA A 23 3.02 -15.92 -0.19
C ALA A 23 2.35 -15.69 1.15
N LEU A 24 3.05 -15.05 2.10
CA LEU A 24 2.50 -14.62 3.38
C LEU A 24 2.45 -13.10 3.44
N ILE A 25 1.25 -12.54 3.68
CA ILE A 25 1.00 -11.10 3.67
C ILE A 25 0.59 -10.64 5.07
N PHE A 26 1.46 -9.90 5.77
CA PHE A 26 1.07 -9.13 6.95
C PHE A 26 0.38 -7.84 6.51
N GLY A 27 -0.79 -7.50 7.10
CA GLY A 27 -1.58 -6.35 6.67
C GLY A 27 -2.52 -6.63 5.48
N VAL A 28 -2.91 -7.87 5.28
CA VAL A 28 -3.78 -8.33 4.18
C VAL A 28 -5.12 -7.58 4.08
N THR A 29 -5.63 -7.03 5.18
CA THR A 29 -6.91 -6.30 5.24
C THR A 29 -6.82 -4.84 4.78
N GLY A 30 -5.60 -4.36 4.47
CA GLY A 30 -5.36 -3.03 3.91
C GLY A 30 -5.64 -2.97 2.41
N GLN A 31 -5.56 -1.76 1.84
CA GLN A 31 -5.72 -1.55 0.39
C GLN A 31 -4.67 -2.35 -0.40
N ASP A 32 -3.40 -2.26 -0.01
CA ASP A 32 -2.30 -2.94 -0.71
C ASP A 32 -2.38 -4.46 -0.52
N GLY A 33 -2.80 -4.90 0.68
CA GLY A 33 -3.02 -6.31 0.97
C GLY A 33 -4.08 -6.94 0.08
N LEU A 34 -5.17 -6.21 -0.21
CA LEU A 34 -6.19 -6.62 -1.16
C LEU A 34 -5.60 -6.80 -2.57
N TYR A 35 -5.03 -5.72 -3.14
CA TYR A 35 -4.52 -5.76 -4.52
C TYR A 35 -3.37 -6.75 -4.70
N LEU A 36 -2.50 -6.87 -3.71
CA LEU A 36 -1.43 -7.86 -3.75
C LEU A 36 -1.99 -9.30 -3.69
N SER A 37 -3.03 -9.54 -2.88
CA SER A 37 -3.67 -10.86 -2.81
C SER A 37 -4.30 -11.24 -4.16
N GLU A 38 -5.06 -10.33 -4.78
CA GLU A 38 -5.63 -10.53 -6.11
C GLU A 38 -4.54 -10.83 -7.15
N PHE A 39 -3.49 -10.00 -7.18
CA PHE A 39 -2.39 -10.12 -8.12
C PHE A 39 -1.62 -11.45 -7.97
N LEU A 40 -1.36 -11.90 -6.74
CA LEU A 40 -0.66 -13.14 -6.48
C LEU A 40 -1.53 -14.37 -6.79
N LEU A 41 -2.83 -14.32 -6.48
CA LEU A 41 -3.78 -15.38 -6.86
C LEU A 41 -3.87 -15.53 -8.38
N GLU A 42 -3.93 -14.42 -9.15
CA GLU A 42 -3.87 -14.43 -10.62
C GLU A 42 -2.58 -15.06 -11.16
N LYS A 43 -1.47 -14.93 -10.43
CA LYS A 43 -0.19 -15.57 -10.76
C LYS A 43 -0.08 -17.03 -10.30
N GLY A 44 -1.12 -17.58 -9.68
CA GLY A 44 -1.18 -18.97 -9.25
C GLY A 44 -0.53 -19.25 -7.90
N TYR A 45 -0.29 -18.25 -7.06
CA TYR A 45 0.22 -18.44 -5.69
C TYR A 45 -0.86 -19.00 -4.76
N GLU A 46 -0.41 -19.76 -3.75
CA GLU A 46 -1.15 -19.98 -2.51
C GLU A 46 -0.90 -18.76 -1.60
N VAL A 47 -1.96 -18.00 -1.29
CA VAL A 47 -1.86 -16.73 -0.56
C VAL A 47 -2.34 -16.91 0.88
N HIS A 48 -1.48 -16.58 1.83
CA HIS A 48 -1.77 -16.57 3.26
C HIS A 48 -1.79 -15.14 3.78
N GLY A 49 -2.93 -14.69 4.30
CA GLY A 49 -3.09 -13.35 4.86
C GLY A 49 -3.10 -13.37 6.39
N VAL A 50 -2.35 -12.47 7.02
CA VAL A 50 -2.40 -12.25 8.46
C VAL A 50 -3.32 -11.08 8.79
N LYS A 51 -4.34 -11.34 9.61
CA LYS A 51 -5.29 -10.35 10.12
C LYS A 51 -5.27 -10.30 11.63
N ARG A 52 -5.44 -9.10 12.21
CA ARG A 52 -5.60 -8.94 13.66
C ARG A 52 -7.00 -9.37 14.11
N ARG A 53 -7.10 -9.89 15.32
CA ARG A 53 -8.41 -10.08 15.96
C ARG A 53 -9.00 -8.72 16.34
N SER A 54 -10.19 -8.43 15.84
CA SER A 54 -10.95 -7.22 16.14
C SER A 54 -12.37 -7.62 16.57
N SER A 55 -13.00 -6.81 17.41
CA SER A 55 -14.43 -6.95 17.75
C SER A 55 -15.34 -6.51 16.59
N SER A 56 -14.86 -5.59 15.75
CA SER A 56 -15.55 -5.18 14.53
C SER A 56 -15.07 -5.96 13.30
N HIS A 57 -15.93 -6.04 12.28
CA HIS A 57 -15.58 -6.63 10.98
C HIS A 57 -14.47 -5.81 10.32
N ASN A 58 -13.35 -6.45 9.99
CA ASN A 58 -12.18 -5.77 9.43
C ASN A 58 -11.65 -6.42 8.13
N THR A 59 -12.42 -7.33 7.52
CA THR A 59 -12.06 -8.05 6.30
C THR A 59 -12.84 -7.64 5.07
N ALA A 60 -13.70 -6.61 5.15
CA ALA A 60 -14.62 -6.21 4.07
C ALA A 60 -13.94 -6.05 2.70
N ARG A 61 -12.67 -5.63 2.64
CA ARG A 61 -11.93 -5.50 1.37
C ARG A 61 -11.62 -6.84 0.73
N ILE A 62 -11.44 -7.89 1.52
CA ILE A 62 -10.97 -9.21 1.07
C ILE A 62 -12.01 -10.32 1.19
N ASP A 63 -13.25 -10.01 1.61
CA ASP A 63 -14.30 -11.02 1.80
C ASP A 63 -14.62 -11.79 0.51
N HIS A 64 -14.54 -11.13 -0.64
CA HIS A 64 -14.77 -11.77 -1.95
C HIS A 64 -13.65 -12.75 -2.35
N LEU A 65 -12.48 -12.68 -1.72
CA LEU A 65 -11.38 -13.64 -1.91
C LEU A 65 -11.51 -14.86 -1.01
N TYR A 66 -12.36 -14.77 0.03
CA TYR A 66 -12.49 -15.85 1.02
C TYR A 66 -13.05 -17.11 0.38
N GLN A 67 -12.37 -18.22 0.66
CA GLN A 67 -12.77 -19.56 0.29
C GLN A 67 -12.79 -20.41 1.56
N ASP A 68 -13.75 -21.34 1.67
CA ASP A 68 -13.72 -22.30 2.77
C ASP A 68 -12.47 -23.19 2.59
N LYS A 69 -11.70 -23.31 3.67
CA LYS A 69 -10.46 -24.12 3.67
C LYS A 69 -10.69 -25.60 3.35
N HIS A 70 -11.94 -26.07 3.40
CA HIS A 70 -12.32 -27.44 3.06
C HIS A 70 -12.68 -27.59 1.57
N GLU A 71 -12.78 -26.49 0.83
CA GLU A 71 -12.97 -26.54 -0.63
C GLU A 71 -11.69 -27.03 -1.31
N ILE A 72 -11.88 -27.95 -2.27
CA ILE A 72 -10.77 -28.48 -3.06
C ILE A 72 -10.26 -27.36 -3.97
N GLY A 73 -8.97 -27.03 -3.86
CA GLY A 73 -8.33 -25.98 -4.66
C GLY A 73 -8.39 -24.59 -4.06
N ALA A 74 -8.82 -24.45 -2.79
CA ALA A 74 -8.72 -23.16 -2.07
C ALA A 74 -7.26 -22.68 -2.06
N LYS A 75 -7.05 -21.40 -2.42
CA LYS A 75 -5.73 -20.77 -2.54
C LYS A 75 -5.57 -19.52 -1.67
N PHE A 76 -6.60 -19.11 -0.94
CA PHE A 76 -6.57 -17.95 -0.06
C PHE A 76 -6.91 -18.34 1.37
N PHE A 77 -5.95 -18.15 2.28
CA PHE A 77 -6.07 -18.58 3.68
C PHE A 77 -5.81 -17.41 4.64
N LEU A 78 -6.59 -17.32 5.71
CA LEU A 78 -6.45 -16.27 6.72
C LEU A 78 -5.96 -16.83 8.07
N HIS A 79 -4.99 -16.12 8.67
CA HIS A 79 -4.42 -16.42 9.97
C HIS A 79 -4.66 -15.24 10.93
N TYR A 80 -4.90 -15.54 12.20
CA TYR A 80 -4.90 -14.52 13.24
C TYR A 80 -3.50 -14.32 13.78
N GLY A 81 -3.00 -13.08 13.73
CA GLY A 81 -1.71 -12.69 14.26
C GLY A 81 -1.60 -11.18 14.42
N ASP A 82 -0.64 -10.73 15.20
CA ASP A 82 -0.34 -9.31 15.44
C ASP A 82 1.16 -9.10 15.39
N LEU A 83 1.62 -8.02 14.74
CA LEU A 83 3.04 -7.66 14.67
C LEU A 83 3.63 -7.29 16.04
N THR A 84 2.79 -7.00 17.02
CA THR A 84 3.20 -6.77 18.41
C THR A 84 3.41 -8.06 19.22
N ASP A 85 3.02 -9.22 18.66
CA ASP A 85 3.13 -10.54 19.29
C ASP A 85 4.10 -11.45 18.54
N SER A 86 5.31 -11.58 19.10
CA SER A 86 6.38 -12.42 18.53
C SER A 86 5.99 -13.89 18.38
N SER A 87 5.17 -14.41 19.30
CA SER A 87 4.79 -15.83 19.27
C SER A 87 3.84 -16.15 18.12
N SER A 88 2.87 -15.27 17.84
CA SER A 88 1.96 -15.44 16.70
C SER A 88 2.70 -15.29 15.37
N VAL A 89 3.59 -14.29 15.25
CA VAL A 89 4.43 -14.10 14.05
C VAL A 89 5.26 -15.34 13.76
N PHE A 90 5.98 -15.86 14.76
CA PHE A 90 6.80 -17.05 14.61
C PHE A 90 5.98 -18.26 14.21
N SER A 91 4.89 -18.55 14.93
CA SER A 91 4.05 -19.72 14.69
C SER A 91 3.40 -19.72 13.31
N ILE A 92 3.01 -18.55 12.79
CA ILE A 92 2.43 -18.43 11.45
C ILE A 92 3.49 -18.72 10.38
N ILE A 93 4.67 -18.11 10.48
CA ILE A 93 5.75 -18.32 9.51
C ILE A 93 6.21 -19.78 9.53
N GLU A 94 6.35 -20.38 10.72
CA GLU A 94 6.71 -21.78 10.87
C GLU A 94 5.68 -22.74 10.26
N LYS A 95 4.40 -22.47 10.48
CA LYS A 95 3.29 -23.27 9.93
C LYS A 95 3.16 -23.16 8.42
N VAL A 96 3.26 -21.95 7.88
CA VAL A 96 3.05 -21.67 6.44
C VAL A 96 4.26 -22.06 5.62
N ARG A 97 5.48 -21.82 6.13
CA ARG A 97 6.73 -21.98 5.36
C ARG A 97 6.66 -21.29 4.00
N PRO A 98 6.44 -19.96 3.96
CA PRO A 98 6.24 -19.25 2.72
C PRO A 98 7.53 -19.13 1.91
N ASP A 99 7.41 -19.03 0.59
CA ASP A 99 8.51 -18.66 -0.30
C ASP A 99 8.76 -17.14 -0.26
N GLU A 100 7.69 -16.37 -0.09
CA GLU A 100 7.72 -14.90 -0.11
C GLU A 100 6.89 -14.33 1.04
N ILE A 101 7.47 -13.37 1.77
CA ILE A 101 6.79 -12.65 2.86
C ILE A 101 6.72 -11.18 2.50
N TYR A 102 5.50 -10.62 2.54
CA TYR A 102 5.22 -9.21 2.31
C TYR A 102 4.74 -8.55 3.61
N ASN A 103 5.58 -7.68 4.18
CA ASN A 103 5.19 -6.91 5.35
C ASN A 103 4.58 -5.57 4.95
N LEU A 104 3.24 -5.55 4.84
CA LEU A 104 2.42 -4.36 4.61
C LEU A 104 1.73 -3.89 5.89
N GLY A 105 1.89 -4.65 6.99
CA GLY A 105 1.29 -4.33 8.29
C GLY A 105 1.91 -3.09 8.91
N ALA A 106 1.09 -2.11 9.29
CA ALA A 106 1.56 -0.87 9.91
C ALA A 106 0.43 -0.13 10.66
N GLN A 107 0.81 0.72 11.61
CA GLN A 107 0.05 1.89 11.99
C GLN A 107 0.43 3.01 11.00
N SER A 108 -0.28 3.14 9.87
CA SER A 108 0.14 3.96 8.73
C SER A 108 -0.37 5.40 8.73
N HIS A 109 -1.16 5.81 9.73
CA HIS A 109 -1.71 7.16 9.79
C HIS A 109 -0.73 8.11 10.49
N VAL A 110 -0.03 8.95 9.72
CA VAL A 110 1.04 9.83 10.20
C VAL A 110 0.60 10.71 11.36
N LYS A 111 -0.57 11.38 11.29
CA LYS A 111 -1.05 12.23 12.37
C LYS A 111 -1.30 11.43 13.66
N VAL A 112 -1.93 10.27 13.55
CA VAL A 112 -2.19 9.40 14.72
C VAL A 112 -0.90 8.94 15.40
N SER A 113 0.22 8.83 14.67
CA SER A 113 1.51 8.46 15.27
C SER A 113 2.00 9.45 16.34
N PHE A 114 1.57 10.71 16.28
CA PHE A 114 1.87 11.69 17.35
C PHE A 114 1.03 11.46 18.62
N GLU A 115 -0.12 10.82 18.49
CA GLU A 115 -1.01 10.50 19.61
C GLU A 115 -0.64 9.16 20.27
N VAL A 116 -0.17 8.20 19.47
CA VAL A 116 0.19 6.84 19.92
C VAL A 116 1.59 6.41 19.42
N PRO A 117 2.65 7.14 19.79
CA PRO A 117 4.00 6.91 19.26
C PRO A 117 4.58 5.54 19.66
N GLU A 118 4.33 5.08 20.87
CA GLU A 118 4.80 3.78 21.35
C GLU A 118 4.17 2.63 20.56
N TYR A 119 2.86 2.63 20.40
CA TYR A 119 2.17 1.63 19.58
C TYR A 119 2.67 1.65 18.13
N THR A 120 2.92 2.84 17.57
CA THR A 120 3.47 2.98 16.23
C THR A 120 4.86 2.34 16.13
N ALA A 121 5.73 2.55 17.11
CA ALA A 121 7.05 1.93 17.16
C ALA A 121 6.97 0.40 17.32
N GLU A 122 6.08 -0.10 18.18
CA GLU A 122 5.88 -1.54 18.38
C GLU A 122 5.43 -2.26 17.11
N VAL A 123 4.51 -1.67 16.35
CA VAL A 123 4.01 -2.25 15.10
C VAL A 123 5.00 -2.09 13.95
N ASP A 124 5.46 -0.86 13.69
CA ASP A 124 6.13 -0.50 12.45
C ASP A 124 7.64 -0.77 12.51
N ALA A 125 8.27 -0.62 13.67
CA ALA A 125 9.69 -0.88 13.87
C ALA A 125 9.93 -2.32 14.38
N LEU A 126 9.47 -2.64 15.58
CA LEU A 126 9.73 -3.93 16.21
C LEU A 126 8.95 -5.07 15.51
N GLY A 127 7.79 -4.79 14.93
CA GLY A 127 7.07 -5.76 14.12
C GLY A 127 7.89 -6.27 12.93
N THR A 128 8.62 -5.37 12.25
CA THR A 128 9.55 -5.74 11.17
C THR A 128 10.67 -6.64 11.69
N LEU A 129 11.28 -6.28 12.82
CA LEU A 129 12.32 -7.10 13.47
C LEU A 129 11.81 -8.50 13.80
N ARG A 130 10.60 -8.63 14.38
CA ARG A 130 9.99 -9.93 14.75
C ARG A 130 9.85 -10.87 13.57
N ILE A 131 9.46 -10.35 12.38
CA ILE A 131 9.39 -11.16 11.17
C ILE A 131 10.79 -11.63 10.75
N LEU A 132 11.76 -10.72 10.68
CA LEU A 132 13.13 -11.03 10.27
C LEU A 132 13.80 -12.05 11.21
N GLU A 133 13.63 -11.90 12.54
CA GLU A 133 14.13 -12.90 13.51
C GLU A 133 13.45 -14.25 13.35
N ALA A 134 12.13 -14.29 13.13
CA ALA A 134 11.42 -15.54 12.87
C ALA A 134 11.95 -16.22 11.62
N MET A 135 12.12 -15.48 10.52
CA MET A 135 12.72 -15.99 9.29
C MET A 135 14.13 -16.53 9.53
N GLN A 136 15.00 -15.80 10.24
CA GLN A 136 16.36 -16.23 10.53
C GLN A 136 16.43 -17.56 11.28
N ARG A 137 15.49 -17.77 12.23
CA ARG A 137 15.44 -19.02 13.02
C ARG A 137 14.81 -20.19 12.28
N ILE A 138 13.92 -19.92 11.33
CA ILE A 138 13.14 -20.93 10.61
C ILE A 138 13.80 -21.35 9.29
N ASP A 139 14.33 -20.37 8.54
CA ASP A 139 14.84 -20.55 7.18
C ASP A 139 16.36 -20.72 7.14
N HIS A 140 16.83 -21.88 7.60
CA HIS A 140 18.26 -22.20 7.61
C HIS A 140 18.89 -22.25 6.21
N GLU A 141 18.09 -22.52 5.17
CA GLU A 141 18.54 -22.58 3.78
C GLU A 141 18.48 -21.23 3.05
N LYS A 142 17.94 -20.19 3.72
CA LYS A 142 17.79 -18.81 3.18
C LYS A 142 17.02 -18.76 1.87
N LYS A 143 15.95 -19.54 1.77
CA LYS A 143 15.08 -19.61 0.59
C LYS A 143 13.92 -18.61 0.63
N MET A 144 13.49 -18.21 1.84
CA MET A 144 12.43 -17.24 1.99
C MET A 144 12.89 -15.85 1.54
N LYS A 145 12.02 -15.15 0.81
CA LYS A 145 12.26 -13.78 0.40
C LYS A 145 11.35 -12.82 1.17
N PHE A 146 11.89 -11.68 1.57
CA PHE A 146 11.19 -10.70 2.39
C PHE A 146 11.09 -9.35 1.69
N TYR A 147 9.89 -8.81 1.65
CA TYR A 147 9.59 -7.44 1.23
C TYR A 147 9.10 -6.62 2.42
N GLN A 148 9.74 -5.48 2.65
CA GLN A 148 9.33 -4.47 3.63
C GLN A 148 8.70 -3.28 2.92
N ALA A 149 7.44 -2.99 3.22
CA ALA A 149 6.82 -1.73 2.84
C ALA A 149 7.44 -0.59 3.66
N SER A 150 8.36 0.13 3.05
CA SER A 150 8.91 1.37 3.56
C SER A 150 8.09 2.56 3.03
N THR A 151 8.55 3.80 3.18
CA THR A 151 7.73 4.97 2.94
C THR A 151 8.55 6.19 2.53
N SER A 152 7.99 7.08 1.71
CA SER A 152 8.55 8.40 1.41
C SER A 152 8.65 9.32 2.64
N GLU A 153 7.92 9.02 3.74
CA GLU A 153 8.02 9.77 5.00
C GLU A 153 9.40 9.61 5.69
N LEU A 154 10.26 8.68 5.22
CA LEU A 154 11.66 8.60 5.62
C LEU A 154 12.42 9.88 5.24
N TYR A 155 12.10 10.48 4.09
CA TYR A 155 12.77 11.68 3.60
C TYR A 155 12.43 12.93 4.44
N GLY A 156 11.19 13.02 4.93
CA GLY A 156 10.74 14.03 5.89
C GLY A 156 11.12 15.47 5.52
N LEU A 157 12.13 16.05 6.21
CA LEU A 157 12.74 17.31 5.81
C LEU A 157 13.66 17.06 4.61
N VAL A 158 13.11 17.28 3.42
CA VAL A 158 13.71 16.88 2.16
C VAL A 158 15.10 17.49 1.95
N GLN A 159 16.08 16.63 1.68
CA GLN A 159 17.48 17.01 1.47
C GLN A 159 17.85 17.10 -0.03
N GLN A 160 17.05 16.50 -0.91
CA GLN A 160 17.26 16.47 -2.36
C GLN A 160 15.93 16.32 -3.09
N ILE A 161 15.79 16.92 -4.27
CA ILE A 161 14.61 16.87 -5.13
C ILE A 161 15.03 16.47 -6.55
N PRO A 162 14.40 15.47 -7.19
CA PRO A 162 13.51 14.48 -6.58
C PRO A 162 14.24 13.54 -5.60
N GLN A 163 13.50 12.83 -4.71
CA GLN A 163 14.07 11.89 -3.79
C GLN A 163 14.32 10.54 -4.47
N LYS A 164 15.46 9.94 -4.19
CA LYS A 164 15.90 8.63 -4.68
C LYS A 164 16.52 7.79 -3.55
N GLU A 165 16.89 6.56 -3.83
CA GLU A 165 17.39 5.62 -2.82
C GLU A 165 18.63 6.12 -2.06
N SER A 166 19.45 6.98 -2.68
CA SER A 166 20.64 7.58 -2.06
C SER A 166 20.38 8.90 -1.34
N THR A 167 19.16 9.47 -1.42
CA THR A 167 18.81 10.71 -0.73
C THR A 167 18.81 10.50 0.78
N PRO A 168 19.50 11.33 1.58
CA PRO A 168 19.52 11.20 3.03
C PRO A 168 18.12 11.30 3.64
N PHE A 169 17.85 10.46 4.62
CA PHE A 169 16.60 10.44 5.38
C PHE A 169 16.62 11.45 6.53
N TYR A 170 15.50 12.15 6.74
CA TYR A 170 15.29 13.06 7.86
C TYR A 170 13.82 13.03 8.30
N PRO A 171 13.35 11.95 8.95
CA PRO A 171 11.92 11.77 9.26
C PRO A 171 11.38 12.87 10.17
N ARG A 172 10.12 13.23 9.98
CA ARG A 172 9.44 14.34 10.68
C ARG A 172 8.22 13.88 11.49
N SER A 173 8.10 12.58 11.73
CA SER A 173 7.00 12.01 12.52
C SER A 173 7.41 10.74 13.23
N PRO A 174 6.75 10.35 14.35
CA PRO A 174 6.99 9.06 14.99
C PRO A 174 6.80 7.88 14.03
N TYR A 175 5.83 7.98 13.09
CA TYR A 175 5.67 7.01 12.00
C TYR A 175 6.92 6.92 11.12
N GLY A 176 7.43 8.06 10.63
CA GLY A 176 8.63 8.09 9.79
C GLY A 176 9.85 7.52 10.52
N VAL A 177 10.02 7.80 11.82
CA VAL A 177 11.11 7.26 12.65
C VAL A 177 10.98 5.74 12.82
N ALA A 178 9.78 5.24 13.09
CA ALA A 178 9.53 3.79 13.22
C ALA A 178 9.78 3.04 11.89
N LYS A 179 9.33 3.60 10.78
CA LYS A 179 9.60 3.07 9.43
C LYS A 179 11.08 3.15 9.05
N LEU A 180 11.81 4.17 9.53
CA LEU A 180 13.25 4.27 9.34
C LEU A 180 14.00 3.12 10.04
N TYR A 181 13.60 2.78 11.26
CA TYR A 181 14.12 1.58 11.90
C TYR A 181 13.84 0.32 11.06
N GLY A 182 12.57 0.15 10.59
CA GLY A 182 12.18 -0.98 9.73
C GLY A 182 13.01 -1.07 8.45
N PHE A 183 13.31 0.07 7.81
CA PHE A 183 14.19 0.14 6.64
C PHE A 183 15.61 -0.36 6.95
N TRP A 184 16.22 0.19 7.99
CA TRP A 184 17.62 -0.12 8.32
C TRP A 184 17.78 -1.53 8.88
N ILE A 185 16.84 -2.03 9.68
CA ILE A 185 16.94 -3.41 10.17
C ILE A 185 16.77 -4.42 9.04
N THR A 186 15.92 -4.15 8.05
CA THR A 186 15.79 -4.97 6.84
C THR A 186 17.11 -5.03 6.06
N LYS A 187 17.73 -3.87 5.85
CA LYS A 187 19.05 -3.78 5.20
C LYS A 187 20.14 -4.49 6.02
N ASN A 188 20.14 -4.32 7.35
CA ASN A 188 21.10 -4.98 8.23
C ASN A 188 20.99 -6.51 8.15
N PHE A 189 19.78 -7.08 8.17
CA PHE A 189 19.60 -8.52 8.06
C PHE A 189 20.02 -9.05 6.68
N ARG A 190 19.79 -8.30 5.62
CA ARG A 190 20.32 -8.60 4.28
C ARG A 190 21.84 -8.68 4.27
N GLU A 191 22.53 -7.70 4.86
CA GLU A 191 23.99 -7.58 4.83
C GLU A 191 24.67 -8.51 5.83
N ALA A 192 24.17 -8.60 7.07
CA ALA A 192 24.79 -9.38 8.14
C ALA A 192 24.52 -10.89 8.04
N TYR A 193 23.31 -11.26 7.61
CA TYR A 193 22.90 -12.66 7.58
C TYR A 193 22.71 -13.23 6.18
N GLY A 194 22.88 -12.41 5.12
CA GLY A 194 22.71 -12.84 3.74
C GLY A 194 21.26 -13.22 3.40
N MET A 195 20.28 -12.63 4.08
CA MET A 195 18.87 -12.85 3.79
C MET A 195 18.45 -12.14 2.50
N TYR A 196 17.53 -12.72 1.75
CA TYR A 196 16.91 -12.03 0.65
C TYR A 196 15.85 -11.08 1.20
N ALA A 197 16.20 -9.82 1.44
CA ALA A 197 15.33 -8.81 2.03
C ALA A 197 15.42 -7.48 1.27
N CYS A 198 14.25 -6.97 0.82
CA CYS A 198 14.11 -5.75 0.03
C CYS A 198 13.29 -4.70 0.76
N ASN A 199 13.59 -3.42 0.55
CA ASN A 199 12.71 -2.32 0.92
C ASN A 199 12.09 -1.67 -0.31
N GLY A 200 10.77 -1.49 -0.33
CA GLY A 200 10.11 -0.57 -1.25
C GLY A 200 9.89 0.78 -0.56
N ILE A 201 10.56 1.83 -1.02
CA ILE A 201 10.36 3.21 -0.52
C ILE A 201 9.16 3.77 -1.28
N LEU A 202 7.96 3.49 -0.75
CA LEU A 202 6.71 3.81 -1.42
C LEU A 202 6.34 5.27 -1.20
N PHE A 203 6.08 5.99 -2.29
CA PHE A 203 5.40 7.27 -2.26
C PHE A 203 3.90 7.06 -2.06
N ASN A 204 3.14 8.13 -1.83
CA ASN A 204 1.72 7.99 -1.55
C ASN A 204 1.01 7.26 -2.69
N HIS A 205 0.23 6.26 -2.36
CA HIS A 205 -0.51 5.48 -3.35
C HIS A 205 -1.93 5.23 -2.87
N GLU A 206 -2.84 5.46 -3.75
CA GLU A 206 -4.24 5.66 -3.47
C GLU A 206 -5.11 4.71 -4.30
N SER A 207 -6.35 4.53 -3.90
CA SER A 207 -7.33 3.73 -4.64
C SER A 207 -8.75 3.92 -4.08
N PRO A 208 -9.78 3.35 -4.74
CA PRO A 208 -11.11 3.21 -4.15
C PRO A 208 -11.14 2.47 -2.81
N HIS A 209 -10.11 1.72 -2.46
CA HIS A 209 -9.97 0.98 -1.20
C HIS A 209 -9.08 1.67 -0.17
N ARG A 210 -8.61 2.89 -0.44
CA ARG A 210 -7.86 3.70 0.54
C ARG A 210 -8.67 3.91 1.82
N GLY A 211 -8.03 3.99 2.97
CA GLY A 211 -8.70 4.32 4.23
C GLY A 211 -9.36 5.71 4.16
N GLU A 212 -10.59 5.84 4.64
CA GLU A 212 -11.41 7.05 4.49
C GLU A 212 -10.89 8.29 5.23
N THR A 213 -9.97 8.11 6.17
CA THR A 213 -9.32 9.19 6.92
C THR A 213 -8.12 9.79 6.21
N PHE A 214 -7.62 9.17 5.15
CA PHE A 214 -6.55 9.72 4.32
C PHE A 214 -7.07 10.79 3.37
N VAL A 215 -6.26 11.82 3.14
CA VAL A 215 -6.68 13.07 2.49
C VAL A 215 -7.37 12.85 1.14
N THR A 216 -6.82 12.04 0.26
CA THR A 216 -7.37 11.77 -1.07
C THR A 216 -8.75 11.12 -0.98
N ARG A 217 -8.88 10.03 -0.19
CA ARG A 217 -10.17 9.36 -0.02
C ARG A 217 -11.19 10.23 0.72
N LYS A 218 -10.75 11.02 1.70
CA LYS A 218 -11.59 12.00 2.38
C LYS A 218 -12.15 13.01 1.38
N ILE A 219 -11.35 13.48 0.41
CA ILE A 219 -11.76 14.41 -0.64
C ILE A 219 -12.78 13.76 -1.58
N THR A 220 -12.46 12.58 -2.16
CA THR A 220 -13.32 11.94 -3.16
C THR A 220 -14.67 11.53 -2.56
N LYS A 221 -14.66 11.00 -1.33
CA LYS A 221 -15.88 10.67 -0.59
C LYS A 221 -16.72 11.89 -0.25
N ALA A 222 -16.08 12.99 0.22
CA ALA A 222 -16.79 14.23 0.50
C ALA A 222 -17.39 14.86 -0.77
N ALA A 223 -16.68 14.84 -1.90
CA ALA A 223 -17.19 15.31 -3.17
C ALA A 223 -18.46 14.54 -3.59
N ALA A 224 -18.44 13.20 -3.51
CA ALA A 224 -19.60 12.36 -3.77
C ALA A 224 -20.78 12.67 -2.84
N ARG A 225 -20.52 12.79 -1.54
CA ARG A 225 -21.56 13.10 -0.52
C ARG A 225 -22.14 14.50 -0.67
N ILE A 226 -21.31 15.49 -1.01
CA ILE A 226 -21.78 16.88 -1.28
C ILE A 226 -22.65 16.88 -2.54
N LYS A 227 -22.26 16.20 -3.61
CA LYS A 227 -23.06 16.04 -4.82
C LYS A 227 -24.44 15.44 -4.55
N LEU A 228 -24.53 14.50 -3.62
CA LEU A 228 -25.78 13.83 -3.23
C LEU A 228 -26.56 14.55 -2.13
N GLY A 229 -26.06 15.69 -1.63
CA GLY A 229 -26.71 16.45 -0.54
C GLY A 229 -26.57 15.80 0.85
N LEU A 230 -25.71 14.81 1.01
CA LEU A 230 -25.47 14.08 2.27
C LEU A 230 -24.45 14.77 3.18
N GLN A 231 -23.70 15.71 2.64
CA GLN A 231 -22.67 16.48 3.36
C GLN A 231 -22.70 17.93 2.84
N LYS A 232 -22.45 18.89 3.71
CA LYS A 232 -22.46 20.32 3.33
C LYS A 232 -21.05 20.82 3.00
N THR A 233 -20.04 20.40 3.76
CA THR A 233 -18.70 20.99 3.69
C THR A 233 -17.63 19.93 3.91
N LEU A 234 -16.57 20.00 3.12
CA LEU A 234 -15.31 19.27 3.31
C LEU A 234 -14.38 20.14 4.17
N PHE A 235 -13.82 19.59 5.24
CA PHE A 235 -12.79 20.24 6.05
C PHE A 235 -11.43 19.59 5.76
N VAL A 236 -10.40 20.39 5.47
CA VAL A 236 -9.04 19.95 5.15
C VAL A 236 -8.00 20.77 5.89
N GLY A 237 -6.75 20.30 5.91
CA GLY A 237 -5.61 21.07 6.42
C GLY A 237 -4.97 21.93 5.33
N ASN A 238 -3.63 21.82 5.20
CA ASN A 238 -2.84 22.59 4.25
C ASN A 238 -3.19 22.25 2.79
N LEU A 239 -3.78 23.21 2.08
CA LEU A 239 -4.17 23.10 0.66
C LEU A 239 -2.98 23.02 -0.30
N ASP A 240 -1.83 23.59 0.09
CA ASP A 240 -0.67 23.77 -0.78
C ASP A 240 0.39 22.66 -0.58
N ALA A 241 0.14 21.73 0.35
CA ALA A 241 0.98 20.56 0.53
C ALA A 241 1.04 19.72 -0.75
N LYS A 242 2.26 19.39 -1.19
CA LYS A 242 2.51 18.71 -2.46
C LYS A 242 2.90 17.26 -2.24
N ARG A 243 2.26 16.35 -2.96
CA ARG A 243 2.51 14.90 -2.86
C ARG A 243 2.58 14.27 -4.25
N ASP A 244 3.37 13.23 -4.32
CA ASP A 244 3.38 12.27 -5.43
C ASP A 244 2.35 11.19 -5.09
N TRP A 245 1.26 11.10 -5.87
CA TRP A 245 0.18 10.15 -5.69
C TRP A 245 0.08 9.18 -6.85
N GLY A 246 0.34 7.90 -6.58
CA GLY A 246 0.18 6.82 -7.55
C GLY A 246 -1.01 5.92 -7.26
N TYR A 247 -1.23 4.93 -8.12
CA TYR A 247 -2.29 3.94 -7.96
C TYR A 247 -1.76 2.68 -7.23
N ALA A 248 -2.41 2.29 -6.16
CA ALA A 248 -1.98 1.16 -5.33
C ALA A 248 -1.85 -0.16 -6.12
N LYS A 249 -2.70 -0.37 -7.13
CA LYS A 249 -2.63 -1.55 -7.99
C LYS A 249 -1.35 -1.61 -8.83
N ASP A 250 -0.81 -0.46 -9.24
CA ASP A 250 0.48 -0.40 -9.95
C ASP A 250 1.63 -0.72 -8.97
N TYR A 251 1.52 -0.26 -7.71
CA TYR A 251 2.57 -0.42 -6.70
C TYR A 251 2.76 -1.87 -6.24
N VAL A 252 1.70 -2.67 -6.15
CA VAL A 252 1.83 -4.08 -5.75
C VAL A 252 2.59 -4.91 -6.79
N GLU A 253 2.54 -4.53 -8.06
CA GLU A 253 3.39 -5.15 -9.10
C GLU A 253 4.89 -4.91 -8.81
N ALA A 254 5.27 -3.68 -8.42
CA ALA A 254 6.65 -3.38 -8.01
C ALA A 254 7.09 -4.22 -6.80
N MET A 255 6.23 -4.38 -5.80
CA MET A 255 6.51 -5.20 -4.61
C MET A 255 6.87 -6.64 -5.01
N TRP A 256 6.09 -7.24 -5.91
CA TRP A 256 6.34 -8.58 -6.41
C TRP A 256 7.63 -8.63 -7.25
N LEU A 257 7.82 -7.69 -8.18
CA LEU A 257 9.00 -7.64 -9.05
C LEU A 257 10.32 -7.57 -8.26
N MET A 258 10.35 -6.86 -7.13
CA MET A 258 11.52 -6.79 -6.24
C MET A 258 11.94 -8.17 -5.74
N LEU A 259 10.97 -9.04 -5.43
CA LEU A 259 11.25 -10.39 -4.95
C LEU A 259 11.57 -11.38 -6.08
N GLN A 260 11.39 -11.00 -7.36
CA GLN A 260 11.75 -11.86 -8.51
C GLN A 260 13.21 -11.62 -8.99
N GLN A 261 13.91 -10.62 -8.46
CA GLN A 261 15.28 -10.32 -8.86
C GLN A 261 16.27 -11.37 -8.34
N GLN A 262 17.45 -11.44 -8.97
CA GLN A 262 18.53 -12.31 -8.52
C GLN A 262 19.17 -11.87 -7.19
N LYS A 263 19.19 -10.57 -6.94
CA LYS A 263 19.76 -9.96 -5.72
C LYS A 263 18.75 -9.03 -5.08
N PRO A 264 18.66 -9.03 -3.74
CA PRO A 264 17.82 -8.08 -3.01
C PRO A 264 18.42 -6.67 -3.05
N ASP A 265 17.55 -5.67 -3.16
CA ASP A 265 17.93 -4.26 -3.09
C ASP A 265 16.75 -3.39 -2.61
N ASP A 266 16.97 -2.08 -2.48
CA ASP A 266 15.97 -1.10 -2.09
C ASP A 266 15.56 -0.25 -3.31
N TYR A 267 14.27 0.06 -3.46
CA TYR A 267 13.73 0.75 -4.63
C TYR A 267 12.75 1.83 -4.24
N VAL A 268 12.87 3.02 -4.85
CA VAL A 268 11.83 4.05 -4.84
C VAL A 268 10.71 3.63 -5.80
N VAL A 269 9.48 3.69 -5.30
CA VAL A 269 8.26 3.48 -6.09
C VAL A 269 7.43 4.74 -6.00
N ALA A 270 7.31 5.46 -7.12
CA ALA A 270 6.73 6.78 -7.22
C ALA A 270 6.18 7.03 -8.62
N THR A 271 5.51 8.16 -8.84
CA THR A 271 5.05 8.55 -10.17
C THR A 271 5.95 9.59 -10.84
N ASN A 272 6.83 10.26 -10.08
CA ASN A 272 7.58 11.44 -10.51
C ASN A 272 6.65 12.60 -10.96
N GLU A 273 5.42 12.59 -10.51
CA GLU A 273 4.43 13.66 -10.69
C GLU A 273 4.02 14.18 -9.30
N MET A 274 3.77 15.48 -9.20
CA MET A 274 3.49 16.11 -7.92
C MET A 274 2.29 17.03 -8.04
N HIS A 275 1.31 16.83 -7.15
CA HIS A 275 0.06 17.58 -7.14
C HIS A 275 -0.21 18.14 -5.75
N THR A 276 -0.92 19.27 -5.69
CA THR A 276 -1.36 19.89 -4.41
C THR A 276 -2.66 19.27 -3.91
N VAL A 277 -2.93 19.42 -2.61
CA VAL A 277 -4.24 19.06 -2.04
C VAL A 277 -5.36 19.87 -2.70
N ARG A 278 -5.11 21.16 -3.01
CA ARG A 278 -6.01 22.03 -3.76
C ARG A 278 -6.39 21.43 -5.12
N GLU A 279 -5.38 21.06 -5.92
CA GLU A 279 -5.59 20.45 -7.23
C GLU A 279 -6.37 19.13 -7.13
N CYS A 280 -6.09 18.33 -6.10
CA CYS A 280 -6.85 17.11 -5.84
C CYS A 280 -8.34 17.39 -5.55
N ILE A 281 -8.64 18.44 -4.79
CA ILE A 281 -10.02 18.89 -4.50
C ILE A 281 -10.69 19.35 -5.79
N GLU A 282 -10.07 20.29 -6.51
CA GLU A 282 -10.61 20.82 -7.77
C GLU A 282 -10.91 19.70 -8.77
N THR A 283 -9.97 18.79 -8.94
CA THR A 283 -10.11 17.62 -9.83
C THR A 283 -11.26 16.71 -9.40
N ALA A 284 -11.34 16.36 -8.11
CA ALA A 284 -12.41 15.49 -7.61
C ALA A 284 -13.80 16.08 -7.80
N PHE A 285 -13.96 17.38 -7.52
CA PHE A 285 -15.24 18.05 -7.68
C PHE A 285 -15.61 18.29 -9.15
N SER A 286 -14.63 18.53 -10.03
CA SER A 286 -14.87 18.73 -11.46
C SER A 286 -15.49 17.51 -12.14
N TYR A 287 -15.12 16.27 -11.73
CA TYR A 287 -15.73 15.03 -12.24
C TYR A 287 -17.21 14.87 -11.82
N LEU A 288 -17.70 15.69 -10.91
CA LEU A 288 -19.09 15.74 -10.50
C LEU A 288 -19.82 17.01 -10.97
N ASP A 289 -19.28 17.73 -11.96
CA ASP A 289 -19.78 19.00 -12.49
C ASP A 289 -19.88 20.12 -11.46
N ILE A 290 -19.01 20.12 -10.46
CA ILE A 290 -18.91 21.16 -9.44
C ILE A 290 -17.61 21.93 -9.66
N GLN A 291 -17.70 23.23 -9.93
CA GLN A 291 -16.56 24.11 -10.10
C GLN A 291 -16.34 24.94 -8.84
N ILE A 292 -15.10 24.99 -8.36
CA ILE A 292 -14.73 25.67 -7.12
C ILE A 292 -14.06 27.00 -7.43
N LYS A 293 -14.52 28.07 -6.78
CA LYS A 293 -13.83 29.36 -6.66
C LYS A 293 -13.27 29.47 -5.24
N TRP A 294 -12.01 29.84 -5.12
CA TRP A 294 -11.38 30.06 -3.83
C TRP A 294 -11.46 31.52 -3.42
N GLU A 295 -11.76 31.78 -2.14
CA GLU A 295 -11.79 33.09 -1.51
C GLU A 295 -11.11 33.03 -0.13
N GLY A 296 -10.40 34.10 0.26
CA GLY A 296 -9.63 34.17 1.49
C GLY A 296 -8.21 33.66 1.31
N GLU A 297 -7.48 33.54 2.41
CA GLU A 297 -6.09 33.08 2.44
C GLU A 297 -5.83 32.21 3.66
N LYS A 298 -4.92 31.23 3.52
CA LYS A 298 -4.45 30.36 4.59
C LYS A 298 -5.61 29.65 5.34
N GLU A 299 -5.71 29.86 6.64
CA GLU A 299 -6.71 29.22 7.51
C GLU A 299 -8.14 29.76 7.29
N ASN A 300 -8.26 30.96 6.70
CA ASN A 300 -9.54 31.58 6.37
C ASN A 300 -9.98 31.30 4.92
N GLU A 301 -9.23 30.53 4.19
CA GLU A 301 -9.53 30.19 2.79
C GLU A 301 -10.71 29.23 2.71
N VAL A 302 -11.62 29.52 1.77
CA VAL A 302 -12.81 28.71 1.52
C VAL A 302 -12.97 28.42 0.02
N GLY A 303 -13.44 27.21 -0.29
CA GLY A 303 -13.85 26.81 -1.62
C GLY A 303 -15.38 26.94 -1.77
N ILE A 304 -15.80 27.69 -2.77
CA ILE A 304 -17.21 28.05 -3.06
C ILE A 304 -17.62 27.36 -4.36
N ASP A 305 -18.73 26.64 -4.35
CA ASP A 305 -19.36 26.15 -5.56
C ASP A 305 -19.88 27.32 -6.40
N THR A 306 -19.36 27.47 -7.61
CA THR A 306 -19.70 28.61 -8.49
C THR A 306 -21.15 28.61 -8.96
N LYS A 307 -21.86 27.48 -8.94
CA LYS A 307 -23.27 27.38 -9.35
C LYS A 307 -24.24 27.75 -8.23
N THR A 308 -23.93 27.27 -7.01
CA THR A 308 -24.84 27.45 -5.86
C THR A 308 -24.44 28.60 -4.94
N ASN A 309 -23.22 29.11 -5.10
CA ASN A 309 -22.60 30.13 -4.23
C ASN A 309 -22.48 29.66 -2.77
N GLN A 310 -22.43 28.32 -2.53
CA GLN A 310 -22.29 27.74 -1.19
C GLN A 310 -20.83 27.42 -0.91
N VAL A 311 -20.42 27.64 0.35
CA VAL A 311 -19.11 27.23 0.83
C VAL A 311 -19.11 25.69 1.03
N ILE A 312 -18.34 25.00 0.21
CA ILE A 312 -18.26 23.53 0.20
C ILE A 312 -16.90 22.99 0.68
N VAL A 313 -15.86 23.84 0.78
CA VAL A 313 -14.56 23.48 1.36
C VAL A 313 -14.14 24.53 2.38
N ARG A 314 -13.56 24.09 3.49
CA ARG A 314 -12.96 24.96 4.52
C ARG A 314 -11.63 24.41 4.98
N VAL A 315 -10.69 25.29 5.25
CA VAL A 315 -9.47 24.94 5.98
C VAL A 315 -9.80 24.88 7.47
N ASP A 316 -9.29 23.84 8.13
CA ASP A 316 -9.40 23.67 9.59
C ASP A 316 -8.01 23.38 10.18
N PRO A 317 -7.48 24.26 11.04
CA PRO A 317 -6.17 24.10 11.66
C PRO A 317 -6.01 22.80 12.46
N ALA A 318 -7.11 22.18 12.91
CA ALA A 318 -7.08 20.90 13.60
C ALA A 318 -6.52 19.76 12.72
N TYR A 319 -6.49 19.94 11.40
CA TYR A 319 -5.90 18.97 10.45
C TYR A 319 -4.44 19.24 10.12
N TYR A 320 -3.82 20.33 10.61
CA TYR A 320 -2.38 20.51 10.45
C TYR A 320 -1.61 19.50 11.30
N ARG A 321 -0.44 19.12 10.82
CA ARG A 321 0.47 18.24 11.56
C ARG A 321 1.39 19.10 12.44
N PRO A 322 1.83 18.61 13.62
CA PRO A 322 2.82 19.31 14.45
C PRO A 322 4.14 19.59 13.71
N SER A 323 4.48 18.73 12.77
CA SER A 323 5.64 18.87 11.89
C SER A 323 5.22 18.46 10.47
N GLU A 324 5.14 19.42 9.59
CA GLU A 324 4.68 19.19 8.21
C GLU A 324 5.82 18.77 7.30
N VAL A 325 5.48 17.98 6.29
CA VAL A 325 6.32 17.66 5.13
C VAL A 325 5.72 18.40 3.94
N GLU A 326 6.42 19.41 3.45
CA GLU A 326 5.90 20.32 2.44
C GLU A 326 5.82 19.68 1.05
N LEU A 327 6.85 18.87 0.70
CA LEU A 327 7.01 18.32 -0.64
C LEU A 327 7.58 16.91 -0.61
N LEU A 328 6.97 16.01 -1.37
CA LEU A 328 7.51 14.69 -1.69
C LEU A 328 7.29 14.42 -3.18
N ILE A 329 8.38 14.09 -3.89
CA ILE A 329 8.38 13.66 -5.30
C ILE A 329 9.49 12.63 -5.51
N GLY A 330 9.15 11.43 -5.98
CA GLY A 330 10.07 10.31 -6.08
C GLY A 330 10.66 10.14 -7.48
N ASP A 331 11.94 9.77 -7.52
CA ASP A 331 12.63 9.33 -8.74
C ASP A 331 12.62 7.79 -8.79
N TYR A 332 11.77 7.22 -9.63
CA TYR A 332 11.65 5.76 -9.81
C TYR A 332 12.58 5.19 -10.89
N SER A 333 13.57 5.93 -11.36
CA SER A 333 14.46 5.51 -12.46
C SER A 333 15.09 4.14 -12.20
N LYS A 334 15.55 3.86 -10.98
CA LYS A 334 16.08 2.55 -10.60
C LYS A 334 15.06 1.42 -10.74
N ALA A 335 13.83 1.64 -10.30
CA ALA A 335 12.77 0.66 -10.46
C ALA A 335 12.47 0.39 -11.93
N LYS A 336 12.49 1.43 -12.78
CA LYS A 336 12.32 1.29 -14.22
C LYS A 336 13.47 0.51 -14.87
N GLU A 337 14.71 0.83 -14.55
CA GLU A 337 15.89 0.21 -15.16
C GLU A 337 16.07 -1.26 -14.71
N VAL A 338 15.87 -1.56 -13.43
CA VAL A 338 16.17 -2.88 -12.86
C VAL A 338 14.97 -3.80 -12.87
N LEU A 339 13.79 -3.29 -12.52
CA LEU A 339 12.56 -4.08 -12.41
C LEU A 339 11.74 -4.08 -13.70
N GLY A 340 11.99 -3.12 -14.62
CA GLY A 340 11.12 -2.86 -15.76
C GLY A 340 9.76 -2.25 -15.35
N TRP A 341 9.69 -1.66 -14.16
CA TRP A 341 8.45 -1.12 -13.61
C TRP A 341 8.32 0.38 -13.85
N GLU A 342 7.13 0.81 -14.22
CA GLU A 342 6.74 2.22 -14.27
C GLU A 342 5.24 2.36 -13.90
N PRO A 343 4.81 3.50 -13.34
CA PRO A 343 3.41 3.74 -13.01
C PRO A 343 2.57 3.80 -14.30
N LYS A 344 1.46 3.08 -14.31
CA LYS A 344 0.56 2.98 -15.47
C LYS A 344 -0.58 3.99 -15.40
N THR A 345 -1.07 4.27 -14.19
CA THR A 345 -2.23 5.12 -13.94
C THR A 345 -1.79 6.53 -13.56
N LYS A 346 -2.28 7.53 -14.27
CA LYS A 346 -1.99 8.94 -14.03
C LYS A 346 -2.90 9.54 -12.95
N PHE A 347 -2.46 10.67 -12.36
CA PHE A 347 -3.16 11.34 -11.27
C PHE A 347 -4.66 11.61 -11.57
N TYR A 348 -4.97 12.18 -12.71
CA TYR A 348 -6.36 12.53 -13.07
C TYR A 348 -7.23 11.28 -13.22
N GLU A 349 -6.73 10.24 -13.88
CA GLU A 349 -7.41 8.95 -14.01
C GLU A 349 -7.65 8.27 -12.66
N LEU A 350 -6.67 8.37 -11.75
CA LEU A 350 -6.79 7.85 -10.39
C LEU A 350 -7.89 8.55 -9.60
N ILE A 351 -7.92 9.90 -9.63
CA ILE A 351 -8.95 10.67 -8.94
C ILE A 351 -10.33 10.40 -9.54
N GLU A 352 -10.46 10.31 -10.87
CA GLU A 352 -11.69 9.94 -11.56
C GLU A 352 -12.21 8.58 -11.07
N LEU A 353 -11.35 7.56 -11.07
CA LEU A 353 -11.66 6.21 -10.58
C LEU A 353 -12.18 6.23 -9.14
N MET A 354 -11.52 6.98 -8.26
CA MET A 354 -11.90 7.09 -6.86
C MET A 354 -13.24 7.80 -6.66
N VAL A 355 -13.46 8.91 -7.36
CA VAL A 355 -14.71 9.69 -7.29
C VAL A 355 -15.90 8.88 -7.75
N HIS A 356 -15.79 8.22 -8.91
CA HIS A 356 -16.89 7.40 -9.44
C HIS A 356 -17.20 6.20 -8.54
N SER A 357 -16.18 5.58 -7.97
CA SER A 357 -16.38 4.51 -7.00
C SER A 357 -17.11 4.99 -5.74
N ASP A 358 -16.70 6.15 -5.19
CA ASP A 358 -17.33 6.71 -3.99
C ASP A 358 -18.77 7.15 -4.28
N LEU A 359 -19.03 7.78 -5.43
CA LEU A 359 -20.38 8.17 -5.82
C LEU A 359 -21.31 6.94 -5.91
N LYS A 360 -20.86 5.87 -6.56
CA LYS A 360 -21.62 4.62 -6.66
C LYS A 360 -21.92 4.00 -5.29
N ASN A 361 -20.91 3.98 -4.40
CA ASN A 361 -21.05 3.42 -3.07
C ASN A 361 -22.06 4.21 -2.22
N GLU A 362 -21.97 5.55 -2.21
CA GLU A 362 -22.90 6.41 -1.47
C GLU A 362 -24.34 6.33 -2.04
N GLN A 363 -24.50 6.21 -3.36
CA GLN A 363 -25.82 5.98 -3.99
C GLN A 363 -26.44 4.62 -3.61
N THR A 364 -25.61 3.58 -3.46
CA THR A 364 -26.08 2.24 -3.08
C THR A 364 -26.55 2.23 -1.62
N THR A 365 -25.90 2.99 -0.74
CA THR A 365 -26.25 3.11 0.67
C THR A 365 -27.57 3.89 0.89
N LEU A 366 -28.00 4.68 -0.08
CA LEU A 366 -29.26 5.45 -0.04
C LEU A 366 -30.49 4.63 -0.47
N ARG A 367 -30.29 3.48 -1.07
CA ARG A 367 -31.36 2.54 -1.48
C ARG A 367 -31.66 1.52 -0.40
#